data_fafb3452f9f550186c83fd581946d6b4
#
_entry.id   fafb3452f9f550186c83fd581946d6b4
#
_cell.length_a   1.000
_cell.length_b   1.000
_cell.length_c   1.000
_cell.angle_alpha   90.00
_cell.angle_beta   90.00
_cell.angle_gamma   90.00
#
_symmetry.space_group_name_H-M   'P 1'
#
loop_
_entity.id
_entity.type
_entity.pdbx_description
1 polymer ?
#
loop_
_entity_poly.entity_id
_entity_poly.type
_entity_poly.pdbx_seq_one_letter_code
_entity_poly.pdbx_strand_id
1 'polypeptide(L)'
;MTIERSAFYEPEEIFESVKRKVESVESIGDKIDYITFVPDGEPTLDVNLGIEAKLIKKLGKPVAIITNSSLMYLESVRMDLMNFDLVSVKVDAVSVDLWRKIDRAYGSLDLEKILDGIKAFSADFKGTLISETMIVDRVNYGDEFERIARYLSTLPNLKTAYISIPTRPPAEDWASTPAEEVLNEAFQAFESVLRGRVEHLIGYEGDAFSHSGDFERDILSITAVHPMREEAVQKLLESDKGDPKVIDALVEKGLIKKVNYKGHTYYVRRFR
;
A
#
# COMPACT_ATOMS: atom_id res chain seq x y z
N MET A 1 1.08 4.49 -17.52
CA MET A 1 2.01 3.79 -16.59
C MET A 1 3.44 4.04 -17.06
N THR A 2 4.39 4.20 -16.15
CA THR A 2 5.82 4.35 -16.41
C THR A 2 6.61 3.40 -15.52
N ILE A 3 7.84 3.10 -15.94
CA ILE A 3 8.87 2.41 -15.15
C ILE A 3 10.14 3.26 -15.04
N GLU A 4 10.10 4.49 -15.57
CA GLU A 4 11.22 5.42 -15.52
C GLU A 4 11.22 6.15 -14.19
N ARG A 5 12.32 6.09 -13.47
CA ARG A 5 12.54 6.81 -12.23
C ARG A 5 12.82 8.29 -12.51
N SER A 6 12.25 9.16 -11.70
CA SER A 6 12.50 10.62 -11.76
C SER A 6 12.41 11.23 -10.36
N ALA A 7 12.90 12.44 -10.21
CA ALA A 7 12.66 13.22 -9.00
C ALA A 7 11.26 13.82 -9.08
N PHE A 8 10.41 13.53 -8.09
CA PHE A 8 9.06 14.08 -8.02
C PHE A 8 9.00 15.32 -7.11
N TYR A 9 9.74 15.28 -6.01
CA TYR A 9 9.79 16.36 -5.02
C TYR A 9 11.22 16.58 -4.53
N GLU A 10 11.45 17.75 -3.95
CA GLU A 10 12.70 18.01 -3.22
C GLU A 10 12.63 17.33 -1.86
N PRO A 11 13.63 16.53 -1.46
CA PRO A 11 13.61 15.76 -0.21
C PRO A 11 13.40 16.61 1.05
N GLU A 12 13.93 17.82 1.07
CA GLU A 12 13.77 18.77 2.16
C GLU A 12 12.34 19.27 2.29
N GLU A 13 11.62 19.46 1.20
CA GLU A 13 10.20 19.85 1.20
C GLU A 13 9.32 18.74 1.78
N ILE A 14 9.59 17.48 1.39
CA ILE A 14 8.94 16.30 1.97
C ILE A 14 9.22 16.24 3.47
N PHE A 15 10.49 16.36 3.87
CA PHE A 15 10.87 16.33 5.28
C PHE A 15 10.14 17.38 6.12
N GLU A 16 10.13 18.65 5.68
CA GLU A 16 9.45 19.72 6.41
C GLU A 16 7.93 19.52 6.47
N SER A 17 7.33 18.96 5.41
CA SER A 17 5.90 18.64 5.41
C SER A 17 5.56 17.52 6.39
N VAL A 18 6.34 16.43 6.39
CA VAL A 18 6.17 15.30 7.31
C VAL A 18 6.42 15.74 8.76
N LYS A 19 7.46 16.53 9.01
CA LYS A 19 7.79 17.07 10.34
C LYS A 19 6.60 17.85 10.92
N ARG A 20 6.02 18.79 10.17
CA ARG A 20 4.83 19.54 10.62
C ARG A 20 3.66 18.61 10.95
N LYS A 21 3.45 17.54 10.16
CA LYS A 21 2.38 16.58 10.43
C LYS A 21 2.67 15.76 11.69
N VAL A 22 3.91 15.31 11.89
CA VAL A 22 4.34 14.60 13.11
C VAL A 22 4.11 15.49 14.36
N GLU A 23 4.58 16.73 14.32
CA GLU A 23 4.37 17.70 15.42
C GLU A 23 2.89 17.93 15.71
N SER A 24 2.05 18.03 14.67
CA SER A 24 0.60 18.18 14.82
C SER A 24 -0.04 16.97 15.49
N VAL A 25 0.29 15.75 15.06
CA VAL A 25 -0.26 14.49 15.63
C VAL A 25 0.18 14.33 17.08
N GLU A 26 1.46 14.58 17.38
CA GLU A 26 1.97 14.49 18.76
C GLU A 26 1.37 15.55 19.69
N SER A 27 1.05 16.74 19.17
CA SER A 27 0.45 17.83 19.98
C SER A 27 -0.94 17.49 20.53
N ILE A 28 -1.66 16.58 19.89
CA ILE A 28 -2.97 16.09 20.35
C ILE A 28 -2.85 14.79 21.18
N GLY A 29 -1.62 14.31 21.41
CA GLY A 29 -1.35 13.13 22.24
C GLY A 29 -1.45 11.79 21.49
N ASP A 30 -1.57 11.80 20.17
CA ASP A 30 -1.64 10.59 19.37
C ASP A 30 -0.27 9.96 19.17
N LYS A 31 -0.26 8.63 19.08
CA LYS A 31 0.94 7.83 18.87
C LYS A 31 1.16 7.54 17.38
N ILE A 32 2.40 7.73 16.94
CA ILE A 32 2.84 7.37 15.59
C ILE A 32 3.68 6.09 15.68
N ASP A 33 3.19 4.99 15.13
CA ASP A 33 3.91 3.72 15.07
C ASP A 33 4.87 3.68 13.87
N TYR A 34 4.44 4.18 12.71
CA TYR A 34 5.25 4.29 11.49
C TYR A 34 4.93 5.55 10.71
N ILE A 35 5.95 6.10 10.05
CA ILE A 35 5.76 7.02 8.92
C ILE A 35 5.88 6.17 7.66
N THR A 36 4.80 6.06 6.88
CA THR A 36 4.73 5.12 5.76
C THR A 36 4.70 5.82 4.41
N PHE A 37 5.60 5.41 3.53
CA PHE A 37 5.59 5.80 2.12
C PHE A 37 4.56 4.97 1.37
N VAL A 38 3.45 5.61 0.98
CA VAL A 38 2.34 5.04 0.20
C VAL A 38 1.87 6.08 -0.82
N PRO A 39 2.44 6.12 -2.01
CA PRO A 39 2.08 7.11 -3.02
C PRO A 39 0.89 6.69 -3.88
N ASP A 40 0.40 7.63 -4.68
CA ASP A 40 -0.54 7.40 -5.78
C ASP A 40 0.11 6.66 -6.95
N GLY A 41 0.66 5.51 -6.73
CA GLY A 41 1.37 4.74 -7.73
C GLY A 41 2.45 3.87 -7.11
N GLU A 42 3.71 4.07 -7.49
CA GLU A 42 4.82 3.27 -7.00
C GLU A 42 5.92 4.16 -6.40
N PRO A 43 6.21 4.06 -5.08
CA PRO A 43 7.18 4.94 -4.43
C PRO A 43 8.60 4.77 -4.96
N THR A 44 8.97 3.57 -5.42
CA THR A 44 10.32 3.30 -5.93
C THR A 44 10.62 3.98 -7.28
N LEU A 45 9.62 4.64 -7.88
CA LEU A 45 9.82 5.51 -9.04
C LEU A 45 10.57 6.79 -8.67
N ASP A 46 10.53 7.23 -7.40
CA ASP A 46 11.30 8.38 -6.98
C ASP A 46 12.79 8.04 -6.84
N VAL A 47 13.64 8.80 -7.54
CA VAL A 47 15.10 8.64 -7.44
C VAL A 47 15.64 9.13 -6.10
N ASN A 48 14.90 10.00 -5.40
CA ASN A 48 15.27 10.57 -4.12
C ASN A 48 14.81 9.73 -2.92
N LEU A 49 14.07 8.63 -3.15
CA LEU A 49 13.45 7.80 -2.11
C LEU A 49 14.38 7.46 -0.94
N GLY A 50 15.62 7.06 -1.24
CA GLY A 50 16.60 6.69 -0.21
C GLY A 50 17.08 7.90 0.62
N ILE A 51 17.12 9.10 0.02
CA ILE A 51 17.45 10.36 0.70
C ILE A 51 16.32 10.77 1.61
N GLU A 52 15.08 10.74 1.10
CA GLU A 52 13.87 11.07 1.83
C GLU A 52 13.69 10.17 3.06
N ALA A 53 13.85 8.85 2.92
CA ALA A 53 13.80 7.92 4.02
C ALA A 53 14.81 8.25 5.13
N LYS A 54 16.06 8.58 4.77
CA LYS A 54 17.10 8.99 5.70
C LYS A 54 16.78 10.31 6.44
N LEU A 55 16.19 11.26 5.73
CA LEU A 55 15.78 12.53 6.33
C LEU A 55 14.64 12.31 7.32
N ILE A 56 13.61 11.56 6.94
CA ILE A 56 12.43 11.29 7.77
C ILE A 56 12.79 10.51 9.03
N LYS A 57 13.75 9.58 8.97
CA LYS A 57 14.28 8.91 10.18
C LYS A 57 14.82 9.85 11.24
N LYS A 58 15.27 11.06 10.90
CA LYS A 58 15.70 12.07 11.88
C LYS A 58 14.59 12.54 12.82
N LEU A 59 13.32 12.30 12.45
CA LEU A 59 12.16 12.56 13.30
C LEU A 59 12.00 11.54 14.45
N GLY A 60 12.87 10.52 14.52
CA GLY A 60 12.86 9.53 15.61
C GLY A 60 11.69 8.54 15.54
N LYS A 61 11.03 8.42 14.40
CA LYS A 61 9.97 7.46 14.16
C LYS A 61 10.42 6.37 13.18
N PRO A 62 9.94 5.13 13.33
CA PRO A 62 10.20 4.09 12.34
C PRO A 62 9.60 4.46 10.98
N VAL A 63 10.29 4.14 9.91
CA VAL A 63 9.87 4.44 8.54
C VAL A 63 9.56 3.16 7.79
N ALA A 64 8.36 3.10 7.21
CA ALA A 64 7.88 1.97 6.43
C ALA A 64 7.65 2.36 4.96
N ILE A 65 7.62 1.37 4.09
CA ILE A 65 7.25 1.52 2.68
C ILE A 65 6.41 0.35 2.22
N ILE A 66 5.39 0.65 1.42
CA ILE A 66 4.59 -0.33 0.69
C ILE A 66 4.90 -0.15 -0.80
N THR A 67 5.42 -1.19 -1.44
CA THR A 67 5.81 -1.17 -2.86
C THR A 67 5.12 -2.29 -3.63
N ASN A 68 4.76 -2.02 -4.88
CA ASN A 68 4.28 -3.05 -5.81
C ASN A 68 5.43 -3.96 -6.31
N SER A 69 6.64 -3.73 -5.84
CA SER A 69 7.86 -4.49 -6.12
C SER A 69 8.37 -4.45 -7.56
N SER A 70 7.68 -3.76 -8.46
CA SER A 70 7.92 -3.82 -9.91
C SER A 70 9.34 -3.40 -10.33
N LEU A 71 10.01 -2.58 -9.53
CA LEU A 71 11.36 -2.08 -9.81
C LEU A 71 12.46 -2.73 -8.95
N MET A 72 12.15 -3.76 -8.16
CA MET A 72 13.14 -4.41 -7.29
C MET A 72 14.24 -5.17 -8.05
N TYR A 73 14.09 -5.39 -9.35
CA TYR A 73 15.17 -5.88 -10.21
C TYR A 73 16.33 -4.89 -10.31
N LEU A 74 16.10 -3.58 -10.07
CA LEU A 74 17.13 -2.55 -10.05
C LEU A 74 17.89 -2.55 -8.72
N GLU A 75 19.21 -2.62 -8.79
CA GLU A 75 20.07 -2.55 -7.59
C GLU A 75 19.90 -1.22 -6.85
N SER A 76 19.79 -0.10 -7.58
CA SER A 76 19.59 1.23 -7.00
C SER A 76 18.31 1.29 -6.14
N VAL A 77 17.23 0.65 -6.59
CA VAL A 77 15.97 0.57 -5.82
C VAL A 77 16.17 -0.24 -4.54
N ARG A 78 16.82 -1.40 -4.64
CA ARG A 78 17.12 -2.21 -3.45
C ARG A 78 17.98 -1.44 -2.44
N MET A 79 18.96 -0.65 -2.92
CA MET A 79 19.79 0.20 -2.05
C MET A 79 18.98 1.32 -1.39
N ASP A 80 18.00 1.92 -2.08
CA ASP A 80 17.11 2.91 -1.47
C ASP A 80 16.25 2.25 -0.38
N LEU A 81 15.70 1.06 -0.64
CA LEU A 81 14.87 0.29 0.29
C LEU A 81 15.61 -0.15 1.56
N MET A 82 16.94 -0.29 1.53
CA MET A 82 17.76 -0.59 2.73
C MET A 82 17.66 0.50 3.81
N ASN A 83 17.16 1.68 3.48
CA ASN A 83 17.00 2.79 4.43
C ASN A 83 15.71 2.72 5.24
N PHE A 84 14.83 1.76 4.99
CA PHE A 84 13.56 1.60 5.71
C PHE A 84 13.70 0.65 6.91
N ASP A 85 12.76 0.76 7.86
CA ASP A 85 12.67 -0.14 9.00
C ASP A 85 11.70 -1.29 8.74
N LEU A 86 10.70 -1.04 7.89
CA LEU A 86 9.76 -2.03 7.40
C LEU A 86 9.55 -1.86 5.89
N VAL A 87 9.62 -2.96 5.16
CA VAL A 87 9.31 -3.01 3.73
C VAL A 87 8.22 -4.06 3.50
N SER A 88 7.12 -3.63 2.89
CA SER A 88 6.07 -4.51 2.38
C SER A 88 6.25 -4.70 0.88
N VAL A 89 6.52 -5.93 0.47
CA VAL A 89 6.63 -6.31 -0.95
C VAL A 89 5.36 -6.97 -1.44
N LYS A 90 4.93 -6.63 -2.65
CA LYS A 90 3.76 -7.24 -3.26
C LYS A 90 4.18 -8.43 -4.13
N VAL A 91 3.54 -9.59 -3.90
CA VAL A 91 3.73 -10.82 -4.66
C VAL A 91 2.36 -11.45 -4.91
N ASP A 92 1.67 -11.02 -5.94
CA ASP A 92 0.31 -11.49 -6.26
C ASP A 92 0.29 -12.75 -7.13
N ALA A 93 1.39 -13.01 -7.82
CA ALA A 93 1.61 -14.23 -8.59
C ALA A 93 3.11 -14.47 -8.84
N VAL A 94 3.45 -15.72 -9.13
CA VAL A 94 4.78 -16.16 -9.60
C VAL A 94 4.72 -16.73 -11.03
N SER A 95 3.53 -16.87 -11.61
CA SER A 95 3.33 -17.16 -13.02
C SER A 95 3.07 -15.86 -13.81
N VAL A 96 3.68 -15.75 -14.99
CA VAL A 96 3.62 -14.54 -15.82
C VAL A 96 2.18 -14.19 -16.22
N ASP A 97 1.37 -15.20 -16.56
CA ASP A 97 0.00 -14.98 -17.03
C ASP A 97 -0.90 -14.42 -15.95
N LEU A 98 -0.84 -14.97 -14.73
CA LEU A 98 -1.60 -14.46 -13.58
C LEU A 98 -1.09 -13.10 -13.13
N TRP A 99 0.21 -12.91 -13.03
CA TRP A 99 0.81 -11.63 -12.71
C TRP A 99 0.36 -10.52 -13.67
N ARG A 100 0.41 -10.76 -14.98
CA ARG A 100 -0.08 -9.80 -15.98
C ARG A 100 -1.57 -9.53 -15.87
N LYS A 101 -2.36 -10.52 -15.49
CA LYS A 101 -3.80 -10.38 -15.31
C LYS A 101 -4.14 -9.58 -14.05
N ILE A 102 -3.50 -9.88 -12.93
CA ILE A 102 -3.81 -9.27 -11.62
C ILE A 102 -3.17 -7.88 -11.51
N ASP A 103 -1.86 -7.77 -11.72
CA ASP A 103 -1.10 -6.54 -11.53
C ASP A 103 -1.13 -5.61 -12.74
N ARG A 104 -1.57 -6.09 -13.91
CA ARG A 104 -1.59 -5.32 -15.17
C ARG A 104 -0.22 -4.72 -15.48
N ALA A 105 0.81 -5.51 -15.20
CA ALA A 105 2.21 -5.08 -15.24
C ALA A 105 2.61 -4.42 -16.56
N TYR A 106 3.47 -3.41 -16.49
CA TYR A 106 4.02 -2.74 -17.67
C TYR A 106 4.73 -3.73 -18.59
N GLY A 107 4.46 -3.64 -19.89
CA GLY A 107 4.81 -4.70 -20.84
C GLY A 107 6.27 -5.11 -20.93
N SER A 108 7.22 -4.21 -20.61
CA SER A 108 8.66 -4.51 -20.64
C SER A 108 9.21 -5.10 -19.33
N LEU A 109 8.38 -5.19 -18.28
CA LEU A 109 8.81 -5.79 -17.02
C LEU A 109 8.92 -7.31 -17.14
N ASP A 110 9.89 -7.87 -16.45
CA ASP A 110 10.22 -9.29 -16.39
C ASP A 110 10.00 -9.79 -14.96
N LEU A 111 9.01 -10.66 -14.78
CA LEU A 111 8.62 -11.16 -13.45
C LEU A 111 9.76 -11.93 -12.79
N GLU A 112 10.52 -12.74 -13.51
CA GLU A 112 11.62 -13.53 -12.95
C GLU A 112 12.68 -12.61 -12.35
N LYS A 113 13.06 -11.54 -13.07
CA LYS A 113 14.01 -10.55 -12.56
C LYS A 113 13.49 -9.80 -11.32
N ILE A 114 12.19 -9.53 -11.29
CA ILE A 114 11.56 -8.89 -10.12
C ILE A 114 11.63 -9.82 -8.91
N LEU A 115 11.25 -11.08 -9.06
CA LEU A 115 11.30 -12.08 -8.00
C LEU A 115 12.74 -12.31 -7.52
N ASP A 116 13.70 -12.40 -8.41
CA ASP A 116 15.13 -12.47 -8.05
C ASP A 116 15.59 -11.23 -7.29
N GLY A 117 15.12 -10.06 -7.70
CA GLY A 117 15.41 -8.80 -7.00
C GLY A 117 14.86 -8.77 -5.57
N ILE A 118 13.62 -9.23 -5.36
CA ILE A 118 13.02 -9.36 -4.02
C ILE A 118 13.85 -10.33 -3.16
N LYS A 119 14.24 -11.46 -3.74
CA LYS A 119 15.06 -12.47 -3.05
C LYS A 119 16.43 -11.93 -2.66
N ALA A 120 17.11 -11.24 -3.57
CA ALA A 120 18.40 -10.59 -3.30
C ALA A 120 18.26 -9.54 -2.19
N PHE A 121 17.23 -8.69 -2.24
CA PHE A 121 16.93 -7.72 -1.19
C PHE A 121 16.70 -8.39 0.16
N SER A 122 15.88 -9.44 0.19
CA SER A 122 15.57 -10.19 1.40
C SER A 122 16.81 -10.77 2.10
N ALA A 123 17.85 -11.15 1.35
CA ALA A 123 19.08 -11.70 1.92
C ALA A 123 19.89 -10.66 2.71
N ASP A 124 19.88 -9.42 2.28
CA ASP A 124 20.71 -8.34 2.83
C ASP A 124 19.98 -7.42 3.80
N PHE A 125 18.65 -7.28 3.64
CA PHE A 125 17.83 -6.38 4.43
C PHE A 125 17.77 -6.80 5.90
N LYS A 126 18.00 -5.85 6.81
CA LYS A 126 18.03 -6.10 8.27
C LYS A 126 16.78 -5.61 8.99
N GLY A 127 15.91 -4.87 8.30
CA GLY A 127 14.63 -4.43 8.84
C GLY A 127 13.57 -5.53 8.79
N THR A 128 12.33 -5.16 9.00
CA THR A 128 11.19 -6.07 8.92
C THR A 128 10.71 -6.18 7.47
N LEU A 129 10.79 -7.37 6.89
CA LEU A 129 10.21 -7.68 5.59
C LEU A 129 8.88 -8.38 5.78
N ILE A 130 7.84 -7.86 5.14
CA ILE A 130 6.53 -8.51 5.02
C ILE A 130 6.15 -8.62 3.55
N SER A 131 5.25 -9.54 3.21
CA SER A 131 4.68 -9.63 1.87
C SER A 131 3.17 -9.49 1.90
N GLU A 132 2.62 -8.98 0.82
CA GLU A 132 1.18 -8.95 0.58
C GLU A 132 0.87 -9.68 -0.72
N THR A 133 -0.13 -10.56 -0.67
CA THR A 133 -0.70 -11.25 -1.82
C THR A 133 -2.19 -10.95 -1.87
N MET A 134 -2.63 -10.20 -2.89
CA MET A 134 -4.04 -9.86 -3.08
C MET A 134 -4.73 -10.94 -3.89
N ILE A 135 -5.81 -11.49 -3.33
CA ILE A 135 -6.63 -12.50 -3.99
C ILE A 135 -7.90 -11.84 -4.50
N VAL A 136 -8.19 -12.04 -5.77
CA VAL A 136 -9.36 -11.46 -6.46
C VAL A 136 -10.25 -12.56 -7.01
N ASP A 137 -11.55 -12.26 -7.14
CA ASP A 137 -12.53 -13.14 -7.75
C ASP A 137 -12.27 -13.38 -9.24
N ARG A 138 -12.88 -14.43 -9.81
CA ARG A 138 -12.82 -14.77 -11.25
C ARG A 138 -11.42 -15.01 -11.78
N VAL A 139 -10.51 -15.40 -10.92
CA VAL A 139 -9.17 -15.86 -11.25
C VAL A 139 -9.07 -17.35 -10.94
N ASN A 140 -8.62 -18.12 -11.93
CA ASN A 140 -8.28 -19.52 -11.67
C ASN A 140 -6.83 -19.57 -11.21
N TYR A 141 -6.61 -19.83 -9.94
CA TYR A 141 -5.29 -19.88 -9.34
C TYR A 141 -4.59 -21.22 -9.55
N GLY A 142 -5.33 -22.33 -9.71
CA GLY A 142 -4.72 -23.67 -9.84
C GLY A 142 -3.76 -23.97 -8.70
N ASP A 143 -2.49 -24.23 -9.01
CA ASP A 143 -1.41 -24.48 -8.04
C ASP A 143 -0.61 -23.20 -7.65
N GLU A 144 -1.11 -22.03 -8.04
CA GLU A 144 -0.37 -20.77 -7.86
C GLU A 144 -0.17 -20.43 -6.39
N PHE A 145 -1.13 -20.73 -5.51
CA PHE A 145 -1.00 -20.47 -4.08
C PHE A 145 0.19 -21.23 -3.46
N GLU A 146 0.36 -22.48 -3.78
CA GLU A 146 1.52 -23.27 -3.34
C GLU A 146 2.83 -22.76 -3.94
N ARG A 147 2.81 -22.30 -5.19
CA ARG A 147 3.99 -21.74 -5.87
C ARG A 147 4.40 -20.42 -5.24
N ILE A 148 3.44 -19.52 -4.95
CA ILE A 148 3.72 -18.28 -4.20
C ILE A 148 4.29 -18.61 -2.82
N ALA A 149 3.64 -19.50 -2.07
CA ALA A 149 4.10 -19.89 -0.73
C ALA A 149 5.53 -20.45 -0.75
N ARG A 150 5.86 -21.32 -1.71
CA ARG A 150 7.22 -21.85 -1.89
C ARG A 150 8.21 -20.74 -2.22
N TYR A 151 7.86 -19.82 -3.11
CA TYR A 151 8.71 -18.67 -3.39
C TYR A 151 8.95 -17.81 -2.13
N LEU A 152 7.90 -17.43 -1.42
CA LEU A 152 7.99 -16.66 -0.18
C LEU A 152 8.84 -17.36 0.89
N SER A 153 8.81 -18.69 0.95
CA SER A 153 9.65 -19.48 1.88
C SER A 153 11.14 -19.37 1.57
N THR A 154 11.52 -18.95 0.37
CA THR A 154 12.93 -18.70 -0.01
C THR A 154 13.46 -17.35 0.46
N LEU A 155 12.60 -16.48 1.00
CA LEU A 155 12.97 -15.17 1.52
C LEU A 155 13.43 -15.30 2.98
N PRO A 156 14.73 -15.19 3.30
CA PRO A 156 15.26 -15.59 4.60
C PRO A 156 14.77 -14.75 5.78
N ASN A 157 14.45 -13.47 5.55
CA ASN A 157 13.98 -12.55 6.61
C ASN A 157 12.51 -12.20 6.51
N LEU A 158 11.71 -12.92 5.70
CA LEU A 158 10.27 -12.70 5.66
C LEU A 158 9.65 -12.97 7.04
N LYS A 159 9.05 -11.95 7.64
CA LYS A 159 8.41 -12.06 8.95
C LYS A 159 6.98 -12.57 8.82
N THR A 160 6.18 -11.96 7.97
CA THR A 160 4.76 -12.30 7.79
C THR A 160 4.39 -12.20 6.31
N ALA A 161 3.60 -13.16 5.84
CA ALA A 161 2.95 -13.14 4.54
C ALA A 161 1.47 -12.82 4.75
N TYR A 162 1.02 -11.67 4.26
CA TYR A 162 -0.37 -11.24 4.34
C TYR A 162 -1.14 -11.68 3.10
N ILE A 163 -2.31 -12.27 3.34
CA ILE A 163 -3.32 -12.54 2.32
C ILE A 163 -4.33 -11.40 2.38
N SER A 164 -4.46 -10.63 1.32
CA SER A 164 -5.38 -9.49 1.21
C SER A 164 -6.47 -9.71 0.17
N ILE A 165 -7.51 -8.90 0.25
CA ILE A 165 -8.63 -8.88 -0.70
C ILE A 165 -8.97 -7.44 -1.05
N PRO A 166 -9.67 -7.17 -2.17
CA PRO A 166 -10.21 -5.86 -2.45
C PRO A 166 -11.24 -5.43 -1.40
N THR A 167 -10.81 -4.61 -0.44
CA THR A 167 -11.66 -4.03 0.62
C THR A 167 -12.24 -2.68 0.24
N ARG A 168 -11.73 -2.06 -0.82
CA ARG A 168 -12.10 -0.75 -1.37
C ARG A 168 -12.54 -0.90 -2.82
N PRO A 169 -13.23 0.12 -3.40
CA PRO A 169 -13.58 0.09 -4.82
C PRO A 169 -12.34 -0.12 -5.70
N PRO A 170 -12.27 -1.22 -6.45
CA PRO A 170 -11.12 -1.50 -7.32
C PRO A 170 -11.14 -0.59 -8.56
N ALA A 171 -10.00 -0.47 -9.22
CA ALA A 171 -9.89 0.26 -10.49
C ALA A 171 -10.62 -0.45 -11.64
N GLU A 172 -10.76 -1.78 -11.55
CA GLU A 172 -11.43 -2.63 -12.54
C GLU A 172 -12.65 -3.32 -11.92
N ASP A 173 -13.79 -3.23 -12.55
CA ASP A 173 -15.06 -3.75 -12.03
C ASP A 173 -15.06 -5.28 -11.82
N TRP A 174 -14.19 -6.01 -12.52
CA TRP A 174 -14.04 -7.46 -12.37
C TRP A 174 -13.25 -7.87 -11.11
N ALA A 175 -12.41 -6.98 -10.58
CA ALA A 175 -11.53 -7.26 -9.44
C ALA A 175 -12.30 -7.18 -8.11
N SER A 176 -13.20 -8.12 -7.91
CA SER A 176 -14.02 -8.22 -6.69
C SER A 176 -13.39 -9.15 -5.65
N THR A 177 -13.97 -9.15 -4.46
CA THR A 177 -13.57 -10.06 -3.38
C THR A 177 -13.90 -11.50 -3.76
N PRO A 178 -12.98 -12.44 -3.58
CA PRO A 178 -13.22 -13.86 -3.86
C PRO A 178 -14.18 -14.48 -2.85
N ALA A 179 -14.66 -15.68 -3.16
CA ALA A 179 -15.41 -16.51 -2.22
C ALA A 179 -14.54 -16.96 -1.03
N GLU A 180 -15.17 -17.25 0.12
CA GLU A 180 -14.46 -17.68 1.33
C GLU A 180 -13.66 -18.97 1.12
N GLU A 181 -14.16 -19.87 0.28
CA GLU A 181 -13.49 -21.11 -0.06
C GLU A 181 -12.11 -20.87 -0.70
N VAL A 182 -12.02 -19.89 -1.62
CA VAL A 182 -10.76 -19.51 -2.27
C VAL A 182 -9.78 -18.91 -1.26
N LEU A 183 -10.27 -18.11 -0.32
CA LEU A 183 -9.44 -17.56 0.74
C LEU A 183 -8.90 -18.64 1.68
N ASN A 184 -9.76 -19.60 2.05
CA ASN A 184 -9.36 -20.72 2.88
C ASN A 184 -8.33 -21.61 2.17
N GLU A 185 -8.52 -21.87 0.86
CA GLU A 185 -7.55 -22.62 0.05
C GLU A 185 -6.19 -21.92 0.02
N ALA A 186 -6.18 -20.61 -0.25
CA ALA A 186 -4.96 -19.81 -0.22
C ALA A 186 -4.27 -19.86 1.14
N PHE A 187 -5.03 -19.64 2.23
CA PHE A 187 -4.48 -19.69 3.58
C PHE A 187 -3.86 -21.05 3.90
N GLN A 188 -4.54 -22.14 3.58
CA GLN A 188 -4.03 -23.50 3.81
C GLN A 188 -2.76 -23.77 3.00
N ALA A 189 -2.71 -23.36 1.73
CA ALA A 189 -1.53 -23.50 0.89
C ALA A 189 -0.34 -22.72 1.48
N PHE A 190 -0.54 -21.48 1.88
CA PHE A 190 0.50 -20.64 2.49
C PHE A 190 0.95 -21.21 3.85
N GLU A 191 0.00 -21.57 4.74
CA GLU A 191 0.30 -22.05 6.07
C GLU A 191 1.04 -23.39 6.04
N SER A 192 0.73 -24.26 5.07
CA SER A 192 1.43 -25.56 4.89
C SER A 192 2.94 -25.39 4.68
N VAL A 193 3.37 -24.27 4.06
CA VAL A 193 4.77 -23.98 3.72
C VAL A 193 5.39 -23.01 4.72
N LEU A 194 4.68 -21.93 5.09
CA LEU A 194 5.23 -20.82 5.88
C LEU A 194 5.04 -20.97 7.38
N ARG A 195 4.17 -21.85 7.84
CA ARG A 195 4.01 -22.32 9.24
C ARG A 195 3.99 -21.20 10.29
N GLY A 196 2.85 -20.59 10.50
CA GLY A 196 2.65 -19.56 11.53
C GLY A 196 3.16 -18.18 11.13
N ARG A 197 3.52 -17.99 9.86
CA ARG A 197 3.89 -16.67 9.30
C ARG A 197 2.84 -16.13 8.34
N VAL A 198 1.61 -16.63 8.38
CA VAL A 198 0.52 -16.22 7.49
C VAL A 198 -0.53 -15.48 8.30
N GLU A 199 -0.94 -14.33 7.81
CA GLU A 199 -2.02 -13.54 8.40
C GLU A 199 -2.98 -13.06 7.32
N HIS A 200 -4.24 -12.85 7.71
CA HIS A 200 -5.26 -12.27 6.84
C HIS A 200 -5.29 -10.74 6.99
N LEU A 201 -5.28 -10.04 5.87
CA LEU A 201 -5.55 -8.61 5.78
C LEU A 201 -6.86 -8.40 5.01
N ILE A 202 -7.97 -8.93 5.58
CA ILE A 202 -9.30 -8.99 4.94
C ILE A 202 -10.33 -8.09 5.62
N GLY A 203 -9.97 -7.48 6.75
CA GLY A 203 -10.83 -6.59 7.50
C GLY A 203 -10.86 -5.17 6.92
N TYR A 204 -11.87 -4.41 7.35
CA TYR A 204 -11.88 -2.97 7.14
C TYR A 204 -10.78 -2.32 7.99
N GLU A 205 -10.01 -1.42 7.38
CA GLU A 205 -8.83 -0.80 8.01
C GLU A 205 -9.17 0.24 9.10
N GLY A 206 -10.46 0.40 9.40
CA GLY A 206 -10.95 1.35 10.40
C GLY A 206 -11.26 2.73 9.82
N ASP A 207 -11.82 3.60 10.69
CA ASP A 207 -12.24 4.96 10.33
C ASP A 207 -11.36 6.04 10.97
N ALA A 208 -10.32 5.65 11.68
CA ALA A 208 -9.44 6.57 12.37
C ALA A 208 -8.33 7.05 11.42
N PHE A 209 -8.48 8.28 10.94
CA PHE A 209 -7.46 8.96 10.17
C PHE A 209 -6.87 10.11 10.98
N SER A 210 -5.57 10.36 10.80
CA SER A 210 -4.96 11.54 11.39
C SER A 210 -5.55 12.80 10.77
N HIS A 211 -5.85 13.79 11.59
CA HIS A 211 -6.48 15.05 11.18
C HIS A 211 -5.64 16.25 11.60
N SER A 212 -5.86 17.40 10.97
CA SER A 212 -5.11 18.63 11.23
C SER A 212 -5.98 19.79 11.69
N GLY A 213 -7.30 19.60 11.72
CA GLY A 213 -8.29 20.65 11.97
C GLY A 213 -8.72 21.40 10.70
N ASP A 214 -8.22 21.00 9.53
CA ASP A 214 -8.63 21.53 8.22
C ASP A 214 -9.27 20.38 7.41
N PHE A 215 -10.58 20.23 7.56
CA PHE A 215 -11.33 19.14 6.96
C PHE A 215 -11.19 19.06 5.43
N GLU A 216 -11.20 20.20 4.71
CA GLU A 216 -11.07 20.19 3.25
C GLU A 216 -9.71 19.64 2.83
N ARG A 217 -8.66 20.08 3.49
CA ARG A 217 -7.31 19.61 3.24
C ARG A 217 -7.13 18.15 3.61
N ASP A 218 -7.64 17.73 4.76
CA ASP A 218 -7.46 16.38 5.28
C ASP A 218 -8.23 15.36 4.43
N ILE A 219 -9.50 15.61 4.06
CA ILE A 219 -10.26 14.70 3.19
C ILE A 219 -9.60 14.57 1.80
N LEU A 220 -9.08 15.67 1.24
CA LEU A 220 -8.40 15.64 -0.04
C LEU A 220 -7.07 14.89 0.02
N SER A 221 -6.34 15.05 1.10
CA SER A 221 -5.06 14.35 1.34
C SER A 221 -5.26 12.86 1.55
N ILE A 222 -6.22 12.48 2.41
CA ILE A 222 -6.49 11.07 2.71
C ILE A 222 -7.06 10.36 1.49
N THR A 223 -8.05 10.95 0.82
CA THR A 223 -8.67 10.33 -0.37
C THR A 223 -7.73 10.24 -1.57
N ALA A 224 -6.61 10.94 -1.57
CA ALA A 224 -5.56 10.79 -2.58
C ALA A 224 -4.98 9.38 -2.61
N VAL A 225 -4.75 8.79 -1.43
CA VAL A 225 -4.13 7.47 -1.29
C VAL A 225 -5.09 6.40 -0.75
N HIS A 226 -6.24 6.81 -0.20
CA HIS A 226 -7.13 5.91 0.52
C HIS A 226 -8.61 6.28 0.32
N PRO A 227 -9.41 5.53 -0.46
CA PRO A 227 -10.85 5.72 -0.49
C PRO A 227 -11.45 5.65 0.91
N MET A 228 -12.19 6.69 1.33
CA MET A 228 -12.79 6.75 2.66
C MET A 228 -14.25 6.33 2.62
N ARG A 229 -14.67 5.49 3.57
CA ARG A 229 -16.11 5.24 3.78
C ARG A 229 -16.81 6.50 4.27
N GLU A 230 -18.11 6.58 4.01
CA GLU A 230 -18.93 7.71 4.46
C GLU A 230 -18.86 7.89 5.99
N GLU A 231 -18.85 6.78 6.75
CA GLU A 231 -18.70 6.80 8.21
C GLU A 231 -17.36 7.39 8.65
N ALA A 232 -16.27 7.07 7.93
CA ALA A 232 -14.95 7.62 8.19
C ALA A 232 -14.87 9.11 7.87
N VAL A 233 -15.53 9.55 6.78
CA VAL A 233 -15.61 10.98 6.42
C VAL A 233 -16.39 11.76 7.49
N GLN A 234 -17.47 11.18 8.04
CA GLN A 234 -18.22 11.83 9.13
C GLN A 234 -17.38 11.97 10.40
N LYS A 235 -16.63 10.93 10.79
CA LYS A 235 -15.71 11.00 11.92
C LYS A 235 -14.63 12.07 11.74
N LEU A 236 -14.04 12.14 10.53
CA LEU A 236 -13.06 13.18 10.21
C LEU A 236 -13.68 14.57 10.30
N LEU A 237 -14.90 14.74 9.76
CA LEU A 237 -15.66 15.99 9.81
C LEU A 237 -15.88 16.45 11.28
N GLU A 238 -16.28 15.53 12.15
CA GLU A 238 -16.48 15.81 13.58
C GLU A 238 -15.16 16.19 14.27
N SER A 239 -14.08 15.45 13.98
CA SER A 239 -12.76 15.69 14.57
C SER A 239 -12.19 17.05 14.17
N ASP A 240 -12.35 17.45 12.92
CA ASP A 240 -11.89 18.74 12.39
C ASP A 240 -12.88 19.89 12.67
N LYS A 241 -14.05 19.58 13.21
CA LYS A 241 -15.17 20.56 13.36
C LYS A 241 -15.50 21.24 12.05
N GLY A 242 -15.44 20.47 10.94
CA GLY A 242 -15.64 20.96 9.59
C GLY A 242 -17.10 21.29 9.26
N ASP A 243 -17.34 22.02 8.16
CA ASP A 243 -18.68 22.27 7.63
C ASP A 243 -19.07 21.11 6.67
N PRO A 244 -20.18 20.40 6.89
CA PRO A 244 -20.67 19.35 6.00
C PRO A 244 -20.83 19.78 4.54
N LYS A 245 -21.08 21.06 4.27
CA LYS A 245 -21.20 21.62 2.93
C LYS A 245 -19.91 21.51 2.10
N VAL A 246 -18.77 21.35 2.77
CA VAL A 246 -17.47 21.14 2.08
C VAL A 246 -17.49 19.85 1.27
N ILE A 247 -18.13 18.78 1.76
CA ILE A 247 -18.24 17.50 1.05
C ILE A 247 -18.96 17.69 -0.28
N ASP A 248 -20.13 18.35 -0.25
CA ASP A 248 -20.93 18.59 -1.46
C ASP A 248 -20.17 19.48 -2.44
N ALA A 249 -19.52 20.54 -1.94
CA ALA A 249 -18.71 21.42 -2.77
C ALA A 249 -17.53 20.69 -3.45
N LEU A 250 -16.88 19.74 -2.76
CA LEU A 250 -15.81 18.93 -3.33
C LEU A 250 -16.31 17.97 -4.40
N VAL A 251 -17.50 17.40 -4.22
CA VAL A 251 -18.16 16.55 -5.23
C VAL A 251 -18.56 17.38 -6.45
N GLU A 252 -19.18 18.54 -6.26
CA GLU A 252 -19.57 19.47 -7.33
C GLU A 252 -18.35 19.97 -8.14
N LYS A 253 -17.27 20.30 -7.45
CA LYS A 253 -15.99 20.68 -8.10
C LYS A 253 -15.32 19.50 -8.82
N GLY A 254 -15.84 18.28 -8.65
CA GLY A 254 -15.28 17.07 -9.24
C GLY A 254 -13.91 16.67 -8.67
N LEU A 255 -13.59 17.10 -7.45
CA LEU A 255 -12.34 16.77 -6.76
C LEU A 255 -12.40 15.41 -6.08
N ILE A 256 -13.59 15.01 -5.60
CA ILE A 256 -13.92 13.70 -5.10
C ILE A 256 -15.18 13.17 -5.77
N LYS A 257 -15.41 11.87 -5.74
CA LYS A 257 -16.66 11.24 -6.21
C LYS A 257 -17.17 10.24 -5.17
N LYS A 258 -18.50 10.07 -5.12
CA LYS A 258 -19.15 8.99 -4.37
C LYS A 258 -19.17 7.71 -5.22
N VAL A 259 -18.81 6.58 -4.61
CA VAL A 259 -18.85 5.25 -5.24
C VAL A 259 -19.47 4.28 -4.25
N ASN A 260 -20.47 3.52 -4.70
CA ASN A 260 -21.05 2.43 -3.89
C ASN A 260 -20.26 1.14 -4.14
N TYR A 261 -19.77 0.53 -3.07
CA TYR A 261 -19.08 -0.74 -3.12
C TYR A 261 -19.45 -1.59 -1.89
N LYS A 262 -19.89 -2.83 -2.12
CA LYS A 262 -20.31 -3.78 -1.07
C LYS A 262 -21.30 -3.20 -0.05
N GLY A 263 -22.28 -2.42 -0.52
CA GLY A 263 -23.31 -1.82 0.35
C GLY A 263 -22.84 -0.59 1.15
N HIS A 264 -21.61 -0.14 0.97
CA HIS A 264 -21.07 1.07 1.58
C HIS A 264 -20.84 2.16 0.55
N THR A 265 -21.01 3.41 0.95
CA THR A 265 -20.62 4.59 0.18
C THR A 265 -19.18 4.92 0.48
N TYR A 266 -18.39 5.12 -0.57
CA TYR A 266 -17.01 5.58 -0.50
C TYR A 266 -16.83 6.92 -1.18
N TYR A 267 -15.96 7.75 -0.62
CA TYR A 267 -15.42 8.95 -1.25
C TYR A 267 -14.03 8.64 -1.80
N VAL A 268 -13.86 8.92 -3.09
CA VAL A 268 -12.66 8.60 -3.85
C VAL A 268 -12.13 9.85 -4.52
N ARG A 269 -10.83 10.10 -4.44
CA ARG A 269 -10.19 11.22 -5.13
C ARG A 269 -10.36 11.10 -6.65
N ARG A 270 -10.60 12.22 -7.31
CA ARG A 270 -10.48 12.34 -8.77
C ARG A 270 -9.19 13.07 -9.10
N PHE A 271 -8.30 12.40 -9.78
CA PHE A 271 -7.15 13.04 -10.43
C PHE A 271 -7.57 13.48 -11.83
N ARG A 272 -7.18 14.67 -12.22
CA ARG A 272 -7.46 15.24 -13.56
C ARG A 272 -6.46 14.70 -14.56
#